data_1fe95bf2eeafff8e3cfd0dce08c606de
#
_entry.id   1fe95bf2eeafff8e3cfd0dce08c606de
#
_cell.length_a   1.000
_cell.length_b   1.000
_cell.length_c   1.000
_cell.angle_alpha   90.00
_cell.angle_beta   90.00
_cell.angle_gamma   90.00
#
_symmetry.space_group_name_H-M   'P 1'
#
loop_
_entity.id
_entity.type
_entity.pdbx_description
1 polymer ?
#
loop_
_entity_poly.entity_id
_entity_poly.type
_entity_poly.pdbx_seq_one_letter_code
_entity_poly.pdbx_strand_id
1 'polypeptide(L)'
;MKNAIISLFLLFIAVQYVAAQKKVIKIACIGNSITYGVGTRNPAKDSYPAVLGQMLGDGYEVRNFGVSARTMLMKGDNPYMKEERYRQALDYNPDIVTIKLGTNDTKPQNWRYKSDFKKDMETMIRTLRALPSKPEIYLCYPIPAYAVQWGINDSIIVHGVMPVINRLAAKY
;
A
#
# COMPACT_ATOMS: atom_id res chain seq x y z
N MET A 1 -20.21 8.36 53.51
CA MET A 1 -20.95 8.67 52.29
C MET A 1 -20.19 9.64 51.36
N LYS A 2 -19.66 10.78 51.84
CA LYS A 2 -18.90 11.75 50.99
C LYS A 2 -17.67 11.14 50.27
N ASN A 3 -16.90 10.27 50.96
CA ASN A 3 -15.68 9.65 50.39
C ASN A 3 -15.98 8.63 49.27
N ALA A 4 -17.13 7.91 49.38
CA ALA A 4 -17.55 6.96 48.34
C ALA A 4 -18.02 7.67 47.06
N ILE A 5 -18.65 8.83 47.18
CA ILE A 5 -19.11 9.64 46.03
C ILE A 5 -17.90 10.23 45.29
N ILE A 6 -16.87 10.71 46.03
CA ILE A 6 -15.63 11.25 45.42
C ILE A 6 -14.85 10.14 44.68
N SER A 7 -14.76 8.93 45.26
CA SER A 7 -14.10 7.78 44.58
C SER A 7 -14.83 7.35 43.32
N LEU A 8 -16.19 7.37 43.31
CA LEU A 8 -16.97 7.03 42.12
C LEU A 8 -16.82 8.07 41.03
N PHE A 9 -16.71 9.35 41.38
CA PHE A 9 -16.51 10.45 40.41
C PHE A 9 -15.12 10.41 39.78
N LEU A 10 -14.07 10.11 40.57
CA LEU A 10 -12.71 9.92 40.06
C LEU A 10 -12.58 8.70 39.14
N LEU A 11 -13.31 7.60 39.45
CA LEU A 11 -13.35 6.42 38.61
C LEU A 11 -14.03 6.71 37.26
N PHE A 12 -15.09 7.52 37.25
CA PHE A 12 -15.82 7.91 36.04
C PHE A 12 -14.98 8.83 35.13
N ILE A 13 -14.19 9.75 35.72
CA ILE A 13 -13.26 10.61 34.98
C ILE A 13 -12.10 9.76 34.36
N ALA A 14 -11.56 8.80 35.11
CA ALA A 14 -10.50 7.91 34.61
C ALA A 14 -10.97 7.04 33.43
N VAL A 15 -12.22 6.53 33.46
CA VAL A 15 -12.81 5.78 32.36
C VAL A 15 -13.03 6.63 31.12
N GLN A 16 -13.40 7.91 31.28
CA GLN A 16 -13.54 8.85 30.16
C GLN A 16 -12.18 9.20 29.52
N TYR A 17 -11.10 9.29 30.32
CA TYR A 17 -9.76 9.59 29.82
C TYR A 17 -9.17 8.43 28.99
N VAL A 18 -9.49 7.17 29.31
CA VAL A 18 -9.07 5.98 28.56
C VAL A 18 -9.83 5.89 27.21
N ALA A 19 -11.04 6.41 27.11
CA ALA A 19 -11.84 6.38 25.89
C ALA A 19 -11.39 7.38 24.79
N ALA A 20 -10.45 8.27 25.09
CA ALA A 20 -10.04 9.36 24.20
C ALA A 20 -8.69 9.15 23.51
N GLN A 21 -8.10 7.96 23.56
CA GLN A 21 -6.92 7.67 22.71
C GLN A 21 -7.35 7.66 21.25
N LYS A 22 -7.00 8.72 20.53
CA LYS A 22 -7.23 8.84 19.09
C LYS A 22 -6.57 7.64 18.39
N LYS A 23 -7.37 6.77 17.77
CA LYS A 23 -6.87 5.62 17.02
C LYS A 23 -5.90 6.11 15.95
N VAL A 24 -4.66 5.62 15.96
CA VAL A 24 -3.70 5.87 14.89
C VAL A 24 -4.14 5.13 13.63
N ILE A 25 -4.23 5.83 12.51
CA ILE A 25 -4.61 5.26 11.22
C ILE A 25 -3.37 4.63 10.59
N LYS A 26 -3.45 3.34 10.29
CA LYS A 26 -2.36 2.57 9.68
C LYS A 26 -2.43 2.62 8.16
N ILE A 27 -1.34 3.01 7.51
CA ILE A 27 -1.23 3.07 6.05
C ILE A 27 -0.15 2.11 5.58
N ALA A 28 -0.51 1.16 4.71
CA ALA A 28 0.44 0.27 4.03
C ALA A 28 0.71 0.75 2.61
N CYS A 29 1.97 1.09 2.30
CA CYS A 29 2.38 1.44 0.94
C CYS A 29 2.99 0.22 0.25
N ILE A 30 2.19 -0.48 -0.56
CA ILE A 30 2.56 -1.65 -1.37
C ILE A 30 3.10 -1.17 -2.72
N GLY A 31 4.24 -1.74 -3.18
CA GLY A 31 4.78 -1.40 -4.49
C GLY A 31 6.15 -1.98 -4.79
N ASN A 32 6.75 -1.47 -5.85
CA ASN A 32 8.07 -1.88 -6.35
C ASN A 32 9.21 -0.97 -5.84
N SER A 33 10.29 -0.86 -6.62
CA SER A 33 11.46 0.00 -6.31
C SER A 33 11.12 1.47 -6.07
N ILE A 34 10.10 1.99 -6.74
CA ILE A 34 9.63 3.36 -6.58
C ILE A 34 9.05 3.56 -5.17
N THR A 35 8.27 2.61 -4.69
CA THR A 35 7.74 2.61 -3.33
C THR A 35 8.84 2.39 -2.29
N TYR A 36 9.77 1.46 -2.57
CA TYR A 36 10.94 1.24 -1.72
C TYR A 36 11.76 2.52 -1.53
N GLY A 37 11.90 3.34 -2.59
CA GLY A 37 12.69 4.57 -2.58
C GLY A 37 14.04 4.43 -3.27
N VAL A 38 14.16 3.51 -4.26
CA VAL A 38 15.40 3.41 -5.07
C VAL A 38 15.68 4.74 -5.76
N GLY A 39 16.94 5.20 -5.69
CA GLY A 39 17.38 6.48 -6.25
C GLY A 39 17.29 7.66 -5.28
N THR A 40 16.67 7.50 -4.11
CA THR A 40 16.73 8.49 -3.05
C THR A 40 18.02 8.36 -2.21
N ARG A 41 18.45 9.42 -1.53
CA ARG A 41 19.66 9.38 -0.68
C ARG A 41 19.48 8.43 0.50
N ASN A 42 18.32 8.48 1.13
CA ASN A 42 17.97 7.64 2.27
C ASN A 42 16.52 7.17 2.13
N PRO A 43 16.25 5.94 1.63
CA PRO A 43 14.89 5.43 1.47
C PRO A 43 14.04 5.48 2.74
N ALA A 44 14.64 5.34 3.91
CA ALA A 44 13.91 5.41 5.19
C ALA A 44 13.36 6.81 5.51
N LYS A 45 13.90 7.86 4.86
CA LYS A 45 13.49 9.26 5.08
C LYS A 45 12.88 9.90 3.82
N ASP A 46 13.39 9.52 2.64
CA ASP A 46 13.17 10.24 1.40
C ASP A 46 12.24 9.48 0.44
N SER A 47 11.87 8.22 0.74
CA SER A 47 10.86 7.50 -0.05
C SER A 47 9.48 8.16 0.12
N TYR A 48 8.60 8.05 -0.89
CA TYR A 48 7.28 8.66 -0.77
C TYR A 48 6.47 8.18 0.45
N PRO A 49 6.55 6.90 0.91
CA PRO A 49 5.88 6.51 2.13
C PRO A 49 6.41 7.21 3.38
N ALA A 50 7.74 7.42 3.46
CA ALA A 50 8.34 8.14 4.58
C ALA A 50 7.92 9.61 4.59
N VAL A 51 7.98 10.28 3.43
CA VAL A 51 7.53 11.67 3.27
C VAL A 51 6.03 11.80 3.57
N LEU A 52 5.20 10.86 3.09
CA LEU A 52 3.77 10.83 3.39
C LEU A 52 3.53 10.77 4.91
N GLY A 53 4.26 9.91 5.63
CA GLY A 53 4.15 9.80 7.09
C GLY A 53 4.50 11.11 7.79
N GLN A 54 5.58 11.78 7.36
CA GLN A 54 5.97 13.08 7.89
C GLN A 54 4.90 14.16 7.66
N MET A 55 4.27 14.17 6.47
CA MET A 55 3.24 15.14 6.11
C MET A 55 1.93 14.92 6.87
N LEU A 56 1.56 13.68 7.14
CA LEU A 56 0.32 13.33 7.84
C LEU A 56 0.42 13.50 9.38
N GLY A 57 1.63 13.40 9.95
CA GLY A 57 1.89 13.58 11.38
C GLY A 57 1.40 12.42 12.27
N ASP A 58 1.37 12.67 13.57
CA ASP A 58 1.23 11.65 14.64
C ASP A 58 -0.10 10.86 14.62
N GLY A 59 -1.09 11.30 13.87
CA GLY A 59 -2.36 10.57 13.71
C GLY A 59 -2.28 9.38 12.76
N TYR A 60 -1.14 9.18 12.09
CA TYR A 60 -0.96 8.18 11.04
C TYR A 60 0.34 7.40 11.23
N GLU A 61 0.28 6.09 11.03
CA GLU A 61 1.44 5.21 10.96
C GLU A 61 1.58 4.69 9.52
N VAL A 62 2.54 5.28 8.76
CA VAL A 62 2.79 4.89 7.36
C VAL A 62 3.95 3.91 7.30
N ARG A 63 3.70 2.71 6.74
CA ARG A 63 4.75 1.70 6.53
C ARG A 63 5.02 1.45 5.05
N ASN A 64 6.31 1.39 4.73
CA ASN A 64 6.81 1.08 3.40
C ASN A 64 6.96 -0.44 3.22
N PHE A 65 6.14 -1.02 2.35
CA PHE A 65 6.20 -2.43 1.95
C PHE A 65 6.71 -2.60 0.51
N GLY A 66 7.40 -1.60 -0.03
CA GLY A 66 8.01 -1.66 -1.35
C GLY A 66 9.12 -2.70 -1.45
N VAL A 67 9.19 -3.42 -2.58
CA VAL A 67 10.26 -4.38 -2.91
C VAL A 67 10.69 -4.18 -4.36
N SER A 68 11.99 -3.95 -4.58
CA SER A 68 12.52 -3.66 -5.91
C SER A 68 12.28 -4.78 -6.92
N ALA A 69 12.06 -4.41 -8.18
CA ALA A 69 11.86 -5.28 -9.34
C ALA A 69 10.58 -6.15 -9.31
N ARG A 70 9.65 -5.93 -8.39
CA ARG A 70 8.44 -6.79 -8.25
C ARG A 70 7.37 -6.43 -9.27
N THR A 71 6.66 -7.49 -9.70
CA THR A 71 5.55 -7.44 -10.64
C THR A 71 4.20 -7.63 -9.94
N MET A 72 3.15 -7.09 -10.54
CA MET A 72 1.75 -7.44 -10.18
C MET A 72 1.40 -8.84 -10.69
N LEU A 73 1.90 -9.17 -11.90
CA LEU A 73 1.70 -10.46 -12.54
C LEU A 73 2.29 -11.61 -11.71
N MET A 74 1.45 -12.60 -11.39
CA MET A 74 1.86 -13.81 -10.67
C MET A 74 2.75 -14.74 -11.51
N LYS A 75 2.69 -14.62 -12.84
CA LYS A 75 3.58 -15.32 -13.79
C LYS A 75 4.79 -14.48 -14.20
N GLY A 76 4.94 -13.27 -13.66
CA GLY A 76 6.11 -12.44 -13.88
C GLY A 76 7.37 -13.03 -13.24
N ASP A 77 8.51 -12.44 -13.58
CA ASP A 77 9.82 -12.88 -13.07
C ASP A 77 9.95 -12.77 -11.54
N ASN A 78 9.30 -11.78 -10.93
CA ASN A 78 9.37 -11.51 -9.49
C ASN A 78 8.01 -11.09 -8.91
N PRO A 79 7.04 -12.01 -8.71
CA PRO A 79 5.71 -11.68 -8.26
C PRO A 79 5.67 -11.10 -6.84
N TYR A 80 5.10 -9.91 -6.67
CA TYR A 80 5.01 -9.24 -5.37
C TYR A 80 4.20 -10.05 -4.34
N MET A 81 3.11 -10.69 -4.74
CA MET A 81 2.27 -11.49 -3.84
C MET A 81 2.97 -12.74 -3.28
N LYS A 82 4.14 -13.11 -3.79
CA LYS A 82 4.99 -14.19 -3.22
C LYS A 82 6.01 -13.69 -2.19
N GLU A 83 6.15 -12.38 -2.03
CA GLU A 83 7.13 -11.79 -1.14
C GLU A 83 6.71 -11.85 0.33
N GLU A 84 7.72 -11.97 1.20
CA GLU A 84 7.52 -11.84 2.66
C GLU A 84 6.93 -10.47 3.02
N ARG A 85 7.34 -9.42 2.32
CA ARG A 85 6.80 -8.06 2.50
C ARG A 85 5.30 -7.98 2.24
N TYR A 86 4.76 -8.79 1.32
CA TYR A 86 3.32 -8.84 1.11
C TYR A 86 2.60 -9.46 2.33
N ARG A 87 3.14 -10.58 2.88
CA ARG A 87 2.60 -11.17 4.12
C ARG A 87 2.64 -10.18 5.27
N GLN A 88 3.78 -9.49 5.46
CA GLN A 88 3.91 -8.45 6.48
C GLN A 88 2.91 -7.30 6.29
N ALA A 89 2.59 -6.92 5.06
CA ALA A 89 1.57 -5.91 4.79
C ALA A 89 0.15 -6.40 5.17
N LEU A 90 -0.17 -7.67 4.96
CA LEU A 90 -1.42 -8.27 5.40
C LEU A 90 -1.50 -8.36 6.94
N ASP A 91 -0.44 -8.85 7.59
CA ASP A 91 -0.35 -8.99 9.05
C ASP A 91 -0.40 -7.62 9.76
N TYR A 92 0.10 -6.57 9.11
CA TYR A 92 -0.02 -5.20 9.62
C TYR A 92 -1.47 -4.76 9.78
N ASN A 93 -2.40 -5.39 9.04
CA ASN A 93 -3.84 -5.10 9.08
C ASN A 93 -4.11 -3.59 8.98
N PRO A 94 -3.76 -2.94 7.85
CA PRO A 94 -3.83 -1.49 7.68
C PRO A 94 -5.27 -0.99 7.55
N ASP A 95 -5.51 0.29 7.87
CA ASP A 95 -6.78 0.97 7.60
C ASP A 95 -6.83 1.53 6.17
N ILE A 96 -5.65 1.84 5.59
CA ILE A 96 -5.51 2.36 4.22
C ILE A 96 -4.37 1.60 3.52
N VAL A 97 -4.55 1.28 2.24
CA VAL A 97 -3.52 0.66 1.39
C VAL A 97 -3.33 1.46 0.11
N THR A 98 -2.09 1.78 -0.24
CA THR A 98 -1.74 2.21 -1.60
C THR A 98 -1.11 1.06 -2.37
N ILE A 99 -1.54 0.79 -3.61
CA ILE A 99 -0.96 -0.23 -4.48
C ILE A 99 -0.32 0.46 -5.69
N LYS A 100 1.01 0.42 -5.78
CA LYS A 100 1.79 1.03 -6.86
C LYS A 100 2.69 -0.01 -7.53
N LEU A 101 2.07 -0.89 -8.32
CA LEU A 101 2.70 -1.95 -9.12
C LEU A 101 2.32 -1.78 -10.60
N GLY A 102 2.94 -2.54 -11.49
CA GLY A 102 2.69 -2.52 -12.92
C GLY A 102 3.88 -2.05 -13.76
N THR A 103 4.86 -1.33 -13.20
CA THR A 103 6.04 -0.85 -13.92
C THR A 103 6.88 -2.02 -14.45
N ASN A 104 7.24 -2.99 -13.61
CA ASN A 104 8.07 -4.14 -14.01
C ASN A 104 7.31 -5.14 -14.86
N ASP A 105 6.00 -5.10 -14.82
CA ASP A 105 5.11 -5.91 -15.63
C ASP A 105 5.25 -5.58 -17.13
N THR A 106 5.63 -4.34 -17.45
CA THR A 106 5.81 -3.88 -18.85
C THR A 106 7.03 -4.46 -19.55
N LYS A 107 7.95 -5.09 -18.81
CA LYS A 107 9.11 -5.76 -19.41
C LYS A 107 8.66 -6.89 -20.33
N PRO A 108 9.33 -7.14 -21.49
CA PRO A 108 8.89 -8.11 -22.47
C PRO A 108 8.63 -9.51 -21.91
N GLN A 109 9.51 -9.99 -21.01
CA GLN A 109 9.37 -11.30 -20.38
C GLN A 109 8.16 -11.41 -19.46
N ASN A 110 7.65 -10.30 -18.95
CA ASN A 110 6.49 -10.25 -18.07
C ASN A 110 5.20 -9.95 -18.84
N TRP A 111 5.24 -8.99 -19.77
CA TRP A 111 4.04 -8.53 -20.48
C TRP A 111 3.43 -9.57 -21.41
N ARG A 112 4.18 -10.62 -21.77
CA ARG A 112 3.61 -11.79 -22.46
C ARG A 112 2.45 -12.45 -21.71
N TYR A 113 2.34 -12.21 -20.39
CA TYR A 113 1.26 -12.69 -19.54
C TYR A 113 0.20 -11.61 -19.25
N LYS A 114 0.13 -10.56 -20.06
CA LYS A 114 -0.77 -9.39 -19.88
C LYS A 114 -2.24 -9.74 -19.66
N SER A 115 -2.71 -10.86 -20.20
CA SER A 115 -4.09 -11.36 -20.01
C SER A 115 -4.43 -11.64 -18.54
N ASP A 116 -3.43 -11.95 -17.72
CA ASP A 116 -3.60 -12.27 -16.31
C ASP A 116 -3.53 -11.01 -15.41
N PHE A 117 -3.01 -9.87 -15.92
CA PHE A 117 -2.74 -8.68 -15.12
C PHE A 117 -3.96 -8.17 -14.33
N LYS A 118 -5.13 -8.09 -15.01
CA LYS A 118 -6.39 -7.70 -14.35
C LYS A 118 -6.77 -8.66 -13.23
N LYS A 119 -6.73 -9.97 -13.51
CA LYS A 119 -7.09 -11.02 -12.56
C LYS A 119 -6.19 -11.01 -11.33
N ASP A 120 -4.89 -10.85 -11.54
CA ASP A 120 -3.92 -10.86 -10.45
C ASP A 120 -4.08 -9.62 -9.56
N MET A 121 -4.33 -8.44 -10.14
CA MET A 121 -4.64 -7.23 -9.38
C MET A 121 -5.97 -7.34 -8.62
N GLU A 122 -7.01 -7.91 -9.23
CA GLU A 122 -8.27 -8.19 -8.53
C GLU A 122 -8.08 -9.15 -7.36
N THR A 123 -7.21 -10.15 -7.51
CA THR A 123 -6.88 -11.08 -6.42
C THR A 123 -6.25 -10.34 -5.25
N MET A 124 -5.27 -9.45 -5.48
CA MET A 124 -4.66 -8.63 -4.44
C MET A 124 -5.69 -7.74 -3.75
N ILE A 125 -6.53 -7.03 -4.51
CA ILE A 125 -7.58 -6.16 -3.98
C ILE A 125 -8.54 -6.94 -3.08
N ARG A 126 -9.01 -8.11 -3.53
CA ARG A 126 -9.94 -8.95 -2.75
C ARG A 126 -9.30 -9.47 -1.46
N THR A 127 -8.03 -9.89 -1.53
CA THR A 127 -7.29 -10.36 -0.34
C THR A 127 -7.17 -9.24 0.70
N LEU A 128 -6.82 -8.02 0.27
CA LEU A 128 -6.72 -6.87 1.16
C LEU A 128 -8.09 -6.48 1.74
N ARG A 129 -9.15 -6.46 0.94
CA ARG A 129 -10.51 -6.15 1.42
C ARG A 129 -11.09 -7.19 2.38
N ALA A 130 -10.55 -8.40 2.38
CA ALA A 130 -10.96 -9.46 3.32
C ALA A 130 -10.29 -9.33 4.70
N LEU A 131 -9.33 -8.42 4.87
CA LEU A 131 -8.70 -8.17 6.17
C LEU A 131 -9.73 -7.67 7.20
N PRO A 132 -9.53 -7.97 8.50
CA PRO A 132 -10.41 -7.49 9.58
C PRO A 132 -10.59 -5.98 9.59
N SER A 133 -9.57 -5.20 9.23
CA SER A 133 -9.61 -3.74 9.12
C SER A 133 -10.48 -3.24 7.96
N LYS A 134 -10.74 -4.07 6.93
CA LYS A 134 -11.45 -3.70 5.69
C LYS A 134 -10.89 -2.41 5.07
N PRO A 135 -9.61 -2.36 4.70
CA PRO A 135 -8.92 -1.13 4.36
C PRO A 135 -9.54 -0.42 3.15
N GLU A 136 -9.44 0.90 3.17
CA GLU A 136 -9.61 1.70 1.97
C GLU A 136 -8.41 1.48 1.04
N ILE A 137 -8.63 1.24 -0.27
CA ILE A 137 -7.58 0.88 -1.21
C ILE A 137 -7.46 1.93 -2.30
N TYR A 138 -6.27 2.50 -2.42
CA TYR A 138 -5.89 3.43 -3.49
C TYR A 138 -5.03 2.71 -4.52
N LEU A 139 -5.51 2.62 -5.75
CA LEU A 139 -4.75 2.11 -6.89
C LEU A 139 -3.96 3.27 -7.50
N CYS A 140 -2.63 3.20 -7.42
CA CYS A 140 -1.76 4.24 -7.92
C CYS A 140 -1.26 3.92 -9.34
N TYR A 141 -1.23 4.92 -10.22
CA TYR A 141 -0.57 4.76 -11.51
C TYR A 141 0.93 4.58 -11.36
N PRO A 142 1.56 3.71 -12.20
CA PRO A 142 2.99 3.78 -12.40
C PRO A 142 3.40 5.18 -12.89
N ILE A 143 4.60 5.62 -12.55
CA ILE A 143 5.14 6.87 -13.09
C ILE A 143 5.54 6.68 -14.56
N PRO A 144 5.52 7.75 -15.38
CA PRO A 144 6.03 7.70 -16.76
C PRO A 144 7.49 7.25 -16.82
N ALA A 145 7.84 6.48 -17.85
CA ALA A 145 9.19 6.02 -18.13
C ALA A 145 9.75 6.75 -19.36
N TYR A 146 10.35 7.92 -19.17
CA TYR A 146 10.84 8.77 -20.25
C TYR A 146 12.05 8.18 -21.04
N ALA A 147 12.67 7.14 -20.49
CA ALA A 147 13.75 6.42 -21.16
C ALA A 147 13.53 4.92 -21.03
N VAL A 148 13.88 4.17 -22.07
CA VAL A 148 13.86 2.70 -22.04
C VAL A 148 15.03 2.22 -21.20
N GLN A 149 14.78 1.93 -19.93
CA GLN A 149 15.76 1.33 -19.02
C GLN A 149 15.20 0.02 -18.48
N TRP A 150 16.05 -0.98 -18.34
CA TRP A 150 15.71 -2.32 -17.82
C TRP A 150 14.51 -2.99 -18.53
N GLY A 151 14.22 -2.62 -19.79
CA GLY A 151 13.08 -3.13 -20.54
C GLY A 151 11.72 -2.58 -20.14
N ILE A 152 11.65 -1.57 -19.29
CA ILE A 152 10.40 -0.88 -18.93
C ILE A 152 9.89 -0.11 -20.16
N ASN A 153 8.60 -0.22 -20.44
CA ASN A 153 7.96 0.33 -21.62
C ASN A 153 6.82 1.28 -21.25
N ASP A 154 6.99 2.58 -21.52
CA ASP A 154 6.03 3.62 -21.21
C ASP A 154 4.71 3.47 -21.98
N SER A 155 4.76 3.10 -23.26
CA SER A 155 3.55 2.85 -24.04
C SER A 155 2.68 1.74 -23.42
N ILE A 156 3.32 0.70 -22.87
CA ILE A 156 2.59 -0.38 -22.16
C ILE A 156 2.05 0.14 -20.83
N ILE A 157 2.77 1.01 -20.12
CA ILE A 157 2.23 1.67 -18.92
C ILE A 157 0.95 2.39 -19.27
N VAL A 158 0.98 3.25 -20.26
CA VAL A 158 -0.14 4.14 -20.62
C VAL A 158 -1.30 3.36 -21.23
N HIS A 159 -1.04 2.49 -22.20
CA HIS A 159 -2.09 1.83 -23.00
C HIS A 159 -2.47 0.43 -22.49
N GLY A 160 -1.66 -0.17 -21.64
CA GLY A 160 -1.90 -1.50 -21.10
C GLY A 160 -2.27 -1.49 -19.61
N VAL A 161 -1.38 -0.96 -18.77
CA VAL A 161 -1.51 -1.02 -17.30
C VAL A 161 -2.55 -0.04 -16.79
N MET A 162 -2.44 1.27 -17.11
CA MET A 162 -3.33 2.31 -16.59
C MET A 162 -4.81 2.06 -16.90
N PRO A 163 -5.22 1.62 -18.12
CA PRO A 163 -6.63 1.30 -18.39
C PRO A 163 -7.19 0.15 -17.52
N VAL A 164 -6.34 -0.80 -17.10
CA VAL A 164 -6.77 -1.85 -16.17
C VAL A 164 -6.97 -1.28 -14.78
N ILE A 165 -6.04 -0.46 -14.31
CA ILE A 165 -6.14 0.25 -13.02
C ILE A 165 -7.43 1.06 -12.96
N ASN A 166 -7.74 1.87 -14.00
CA ASN A 166 -8.96 2.67 -14.08
C ASN A 166 -10.23 1.81 -13.93
N ARG A 167 -10.30 0.71 -14.70
CA ARG A 167 -11.47 -0.19 -14.62
C ARG A 167 -11.64 -0.81 -13.25
N LEU A 168 -10.54 -1.15 -12.57
CA LEU A 168 -10.59 -1.74 -11.23
C LEU A 168 -10.93 -0.69 -10.17
N ALA A 169 -10.39 0.52 -10.26
CA ALA A 169 -10.73 1.61 -9.36
C ALA A 169 -12.21 2.01 -9.46
N ALA A 170 -12.79 1.97 -10.67
CA ALA A 170 -14.22 2.24 -10.86
C ALA A 170 -15.11 1.10 -10.35
N LYS A 171 -14.59 -0.13 -10.25
CA LYS A 171 -15.35 -1.32 -9.81
C LYS A 171 -15.35 -1.47 -8.29
N TYR A 172 -14.29 -1.08 -7.63
CA TYR A 172 -14.04 -1.34 -6.21
C TYR A 172 -14.00 -0.05 -5.38
#